data_c53285743ec48e5fda28b17ed49e2fea
#
_entry.id   c53285743ec48e5fda28b17ed49e2fea
#
_cell.length_a   1.000
_cell.length_b   1.000
_cell.length_c   1.000
_cell.angle_alpha   90.00
_cell.angle_beta   90.00
_cell.angle_gamma   90.00
#
_symmetry.space_group_name_H-M   'P 1'
#
loop_
_entity.id
_entity.type
_entity.pdbx_description
1 polymer ?
#
loop_
_entity_poly.entity_id
_entity_poly.type
_entity_poly.pdbx_seq_one_letter_code
_entity_poly.pdbx_strand_id
1 'polypeptide(L)'
;MLFDVFQQYPVAMPILATVGGLIIGSFLNVVIWRYPIMLRQQMAEFHGEMPSAQSKISLALPRSHCPHCQQTIRIRDNIPLLSWLMLKGRCRDCQAKISKRYPLVELLTALAFLLASLVWPESGWALAVMILSAWLIAASIIDLDHQWLPDVFTQGVLWTGLIAAWAQLSPLTLQDAVTGVLVGFITFYSLRWIAGIVLRKEALGMGDVLLFAALGSWVGPLSLPNVALIASCCGLIYAVITKRGSTTLPFGPCLSLGGIATIYLQALF
;
A
#
# COMPACT_ATOMS: atom_id res chain seq x y z
N MET A 1 25.61 12.01 15.78
CA MET A 1 25.70 10.86 16.73
C MET A 1 24.98 9.60 16.23
N LEU A 2 23.67 9.59 15.89
CA LEU A 2 23.05 8.40 15.27
C LEU A 2 23.56 8.15 13.85
N PHE A 3 23.72 9.19 13.03
CA PHE A 3 24.28 9.06 11.68
C PHE A 3 25.71 8.55 11.66
N ASP A 4 26.56 8.92 12.61
CA ASP A 4 27.95 8.50 12.70
C ASP A 4 28.04 6.98 12.97
N VAL A 5 27.09 6.43 13.74
CA VAL A 5 27.01 4.99 14.02
C VAL A 5 26.67 4.21 12.75
N PHE A 6 25.80 4.74 11.87
CA PHE A 6 25.43 4.06 10.63
C PHE A 6 26.55 4.10 9.57
N GLN A 7 27.35 5.18 9.52
CA GLN A 7 28.55 5.21 8.67
C GLN A 7 29.59 4.17 9.11
N GLN A 8 29.67 3.89 10.41
CA GLN A 8 30.58 2.89 10.95
C GLN A 8 30.10 1.44 10.71
N TYR A 9 28.77 1.25 10.54
CA TYR A 9 28.17 -0.07 10.32
C TYR A 9 27.18 -0.04 9.13
N PRO A 10 27.66 -0.07 7.88
CA PRO A 10 26.82 0.08 6.69
C PRO A 10 25.76 -1.02 6.53
N VAL A 11 25.95 -2.16 7.19
CA VAL A 11 25.00 -3.29 7.17
C VAL A 11 23.84 -3.09 8.18
N ALA A 12 24.00 -2.20 9.16
CA ALA A 12 23.01 -2.02 10.22
C ALA A 12 21.68 -1.43 9.68
N MET A 13 21.75 -0.44 8.78
CA MET A 13 20.54 0.17 8.19
C MET A 13 19.70 -0.80 7.39
N PRO A 14 20.23 -1.60 6.45
CA PRO A 14 19.44 -2.61 5.75
C PRO A 14 18.80 -3.65 6.68
N ILE A 15 19.52 -4.07 7.73
CA ILE A 15 18.97 -5.01 8.73
C ILE A 15 17.80 -4.36 9.49
N LEU A 16 17.98 -3.14 10.00
CA LEU A 16 16.93 -2.42 10.73
C LEU A 16 15.72 -2.13 9.84
N ALA A 17 15.95 -1.72 8.60
CA ALA A 17 14.90 -1.51 7.61
C ALA A 17 14.11 -2.81 7.36
N THR A 18 14.80 -3.94 7.17
CA THR A 18 14.15 -5.24 6.95
C THR A 18 13.31 -5.65 8.16
N VAL A 19 13.86 -5.55 9.37
CA VAL A 19 13.13 -5.87 10.61
C VAL A 19 11.93 -4.93 10.79
N GLY A 20 12.13 -3.64 10.57
CA GLY A 20 11.07 -2.64 10.58
C GLY A 20 9.97 -2.97 9.57
N GLY A 21 10.36 -3.36 8.35
CA GLY A 21 9.44 -3.78 7.30
C GLY A 21 8.63 -5.03 7.67
N LEU A 22 9.22 -6.00 8.37
CA LEU A 22 8.50 -7.17 8.90
C LEU A 22 7.44 -6.76 9.93
N ILE A 23 7.80 -5.88 10.87
CA ILE A 23 6.90 -5.40 11.93
C ILE A 23 5.75 -4.59 11.32
N ILE A 24 6.06 -3.66 10.43
CA ILE A 24 5.05 -2.86 9.71
C ILE A 24 4.17 -3.76 8.86
N GLY A 25 4.72 -4.74 8.13
CA GLY A 25 3.96 -5.69 7.33
C GLY A 25 2.97 -6.51 8.16
N SER A 26 3.38 -6.93 9.37
CA SER A 26 2.47 -7.61 10.29
C SER A 26 1.32 -6.70 10.73
N PHE A 27 1.61 -5.42 11.01
CA PHE A 27 0.56 -4.42 11.29
C PHE A 27 -0.33 -4.14 10.06
N LEU A 28 0.24 -4.07 8.87
CA LEU A 28 -0.54 -3.89 7.63
C LEU A 28 -1.57 -5.01 7.44
N ASN A 29 -1.27 -6.25 7.80
CA ASN A 29 -2.24 -7.34 7.78
C ASN A 29 -3.48 -7.03 8.64
N VAL A 30 -3.27 -6.40 9.81
CA VAL A 30 -4.38 -5.95 10.67
C VAL A 30 -5.18 -4.84 10.00
N VAL A 31 -4.51 -3.85 9.43
CA VAL A 31 -5.14 -2.73 8.72
C VAL A 31 -5.96 -3.23 7.53
N ILE A 32 -5.37 -4.05 6.67
CA ILE A 32 -6.01 -4.61 5.48
C ILE A 32 -7.29 -5.37 5.81
N TRP A 33 -7.29 -6.12 6.90
CA TRP A 33 -8.46 -6.90 7.31
C TRP A 33 -9.52 -6.05 8.03
N ARG A 34 -9.10 -5.18 8.95
CA ARG A 34 -10.03 -4.44 9.83
C ARG A 34 -10.59 -3.18 9.19
N TYR A 35 -9.79 -2.44 8.44
CA TYR A 35 -10.19 -1.15 7.91
C TYR A 35 -11.47 -1.21 7.04
N PRO A 36 -11.63 -2.15 6.09
CA PRO A 36 -12.87 -2.28 5.33
C PRO A 36 -14.09 -2.59 6.20
N ILE A 37 -13.92 -3.37 7.28
CA ILE A 37 -15.00 -3.69 8.21
C ILE A 37 -15.40 -2.46 9.02
N MET A 38 -14.41 -1.73 9.55
CA MET A 38 -14.63 -0.50 10.32
C MET A 38 -15.42 0.54 9.50
N LEU A 39 -15.04 0.69 8.23
CA LEU A 39 -15.69 1.66 7.36
C LEU A 39 -17.14 1.25 7.03
N ARG A 40 -17.40 -0.04 6.81
CA ARG A 40 -18.79 -0.53 6.64
C ARG A 40 -19.63 -0.29 7.89
N GLN A 41 -19.06 -0.48 9.08
CA GLN A 41 -19.74 -0.18 10.34
C GLN A 41 -20.06 1.31 10.46
N GLN A 42 -19.13 2.20 10.12
CA GLN A 42 -19.36 3.66 10.11
C GLN A 42 -20.44 4.07 9.12
N MET A 43 -20.46 3.49 7.92
CA MET A 43 -21.49 3.75 6.92
C MET A 43 -22.88 3.29 7.41
N ALA A 44 -22.97 2.11 8.00
CA ALA A 44 -24.22 1.58 8.58
C ALA A 44 -24.74 2.48 9.72
N GLU A 45 -23.87 2.97 10.59
CA GLU A 45 -24.24 3.95 11.63
C GLU A 45 -24.76 5.26 11.01
N PHE A 46 -24.09 5.77 9.97
CA PHE A 46 -24.51 7.00 9.30
C PHE A 46 -25.89 6.88 8.63
N HIS A 47 -26.23 5.72 8.09
CA HIS A 47 -27.53 5.44 7.49
C HIS A 47 -28.62 5.06 8.51
N GLY A 48 -28.32 5.07 9.80
CA GLY A 48 -29.28 4.72 10.86
C GLY A 48 -29.60 3.22 10.93
N GLU A 49 -28.84 2.41 10.21
CA GLU A 49 -28.87 0.95 10.36
C GLU A 49 -28.20 0.59 11.68
N MET A 50 -28.98 0.00 12.61
CA MET A 50 -28.40 -0.45 13.87
C MET A 50 -27.26 -1.41 13.60
N PRO A 51 -26.04 -1.20 14.15
CA PRO A 51 -24.98 -2.16 14.00
C PRO A 51 -25.48 -3.50 14.57
N SER A 52 -25.35 -4.57 13.79
CA SER A 52 -25.56 -5.92 14.33
C SER A 52 -24.78 -6.02 15.63
N ALA A 53 -25.25 -6.73 16.64
CA ALA A 53 -24.70 -6.82 18.01
C ALA A 53 -23.20 -7.20 18.12
N GLN A 54 -22.46 -7.11 17.00
CA GLN A 54 -21.03 -7.28 16.93
C GLN A 54 -20.33 -6.06 17.53
N SER A 55 -19.47 -6.31 18.50
CA SER A 55 -18.61 -5.31 19.13
C SER A 55 -17.90 -4.44 18.09
N LYS A 56 -17.89 -3.11 18.28
CA LYS A 56 -17.15 -2.17 17.43
C LYS A 56 -15.70 -2.62 17.29
N ILE A 57 -15.30 -2.89 16.05
CA ILE A 57 -13.93 -3.28 15.74
C ILE A 57 -13.11 -1.99 15.53
N SER A 58 -11.93 -1.93 16.18
CA SER A 58 -10.92 -0.90 15.94
C SER A 58 -9.62 -1.53 15.49
N LEU A 59 -8.63 -0.73 15.08
CA LEU A 59 -7.31 -1.27 14.73
C LEU A 59 -6.62 -1.95 15.94
N ALA A 60 -6.90 -1.50 17.17
CA ALA A 60 -6.28 -2.04 18.39
C ALA A 60 -7.12 -3.13 19.06
N LEU A 61 -8.46 -3.05 19.00
CA LEU A 61 -9.37 -3.94 19.71
C LEU A 61 -10.39 -4.62 18.77
N PRO A 62 -10.75 -5.87 19.03
CA PRO A 62 -10.18 -6.80 20.04
C PRO A 62 -8.76 -7.25 19.67
N ARG A 63 -8.04 -7.91 20.57
CA ARG A 63 -6.72 -8.50 20.27
C ARG A 63 -6.83 -9.50 19.12
N SER A 64 -5.70 -9.73 18.40
CA SER A 64 -5.64 -10.72 17.34
C SER A 64 -6.00 -12.11 17.85
N HIS A 65 -6.92 -12.79 17.18
CA HIS A 65 -7.44 -14.11 17.56
C HIS A 65 -7.56 -15.01 16.33
N CYS A 66 -7.58 -16.30 16.55
CA CYS A 66 -7.81 -17.25 15.49
C CYS A 66 -9.27 -17.17 15.01
N PRO A 67 -9.56 -17.05 13.70
CA PRO A 67 -10.94 -16.97 13.22
C PRO A 67 -11.75 -18.27 13.43
N HIS A 68 -11.09 -19.41 13.64
CA HIS A 68 -11.74 -20.70 13.81
C HIS A 68 -12.06 -21.03 15.29
N CYS A 69 -11.08 -20.88 16.20
CA CYS A 69 -11.27 -21.25 17.59
C CYS A 69 -11.42 -20.04 18.53
N GLN A 70 -11.36 -18.80 18.02
CA GLN A 70 -11.49 -17.55 18.74
C GLN A 70 -10.43 -17.33 19.86
N GLN A 71 -9.45 -18.24 20.00
CA GLN A 71 -8.37 -18.09 20.96
C GLN A 71 -7.47 -16.91 20.58
N THR A 72 -7.10 -16.09 21.57
CA THR A 72 -6.19 -14.96 21.37
C THR A 72 -4.79 -15.43 21.01
N ILE A 73 -4.20 -14.81 19.99
CA ILE A 73 -2.85 -15.13 19.52
C ILE A 73 -1.85 -14.63 20.57
N ARG A 74 -0.95 -15.51 21.01
CA ARG A 74 0.13 -15.18 21.95
C ARG A 74 1.14 -14.28 21.27
N ILE A 75 1.82 -13.39 22.02
CA ILE A 75 2.80 -12.45 21.48
C ILE A 75 3.90 -13.19 20.68
N ARG A 76 4.39 -14.30 21.20
CA ARG A 76 5.41 -15.14 20.53
C ARG A 76 4.93 -15.77 19.22
N ASP A 77 3.62 -15.95 19.05
CA ASP A 77 2.99 -16.51 17.86
C ASP A 77 2.60 -15.42 16.85
N ASN A 78 2.92 -14.16 17.16
CA ASN A 78 2.72 -12.98 16.31
C ASN A 78 4.05 -12.37 15.82
N ILE A 79 5.16 -13.09 15.94
CA ILE A 79 6.47 -12.67 15.39
C ILE A 79 6.41 -12.86 13.88
N PRO A 80 6.61 -11.78 13.09
CA PRO A 80 6.45 -11.84 11.64
C PRO A 80 7.32 -12.92 11.00
N LEU A 81 6.80 -13.63 10.00
CA LEU A 81 7.39 -14.78 9.30
C LEU A 81 7.75 -15.96 10.20
N LEU A 82 8.49 -15.71 11.27
CA LEU A 82 9.02 -16.77 12.16
C LEU A 82 7.89 -17.61 12.76
N SER A 83 6.84 -16.98 13.28
CA SER A 83 5.73 -17.71 13.88
C SER A 83 5.01 -18.59 12.86
N TRP A 84 4.80 -18.07 11.66
CA TRP A 84 4.16 -18.85 10.59
C TRP A 84 4.99 -20.07 10.19
N LEU A 85 6.32 -19.91 10.07
CA LEU A 85 7.26 -21.01 9.77
C LEU A 85 7.30 -22.03 10.89
N MET A 86 7.45 -21.59 12.16
CA MET A 86 7.52 -22.48 13.33
C MET A 86 6.22 -23.27 13.53
N LEU A 87 5.08 -22.63 13.29
CA LEU A 87 3.76 -23.27 13.37
C LEU A 87 3.39 -24.02 12.09
N LYS A 88 4.27 -24.08 11.09
CA LYS A 88 4.03 -24.73 9.79
C LYS A 88 2.72 -24.28 9.13
N GLY A 89 2.40 -22.98 9.28
CA GLY A 89 1.20 -22.36 8.75
C GLY A 89 -0.11 -22.82 9.39
N ARG A 90 -0.10 -23.25 10.66
CA ARG A 90 -1.28 -23.75 11.39
C ARG A 90 -1.44 -23.04 12.74
N CYS A 91 -2.69 -22.91 13.17
CA CYS A 91 -2.99 -22.40 14.51
C CYS A 91 -2.42 -23.37 15.58
N ARG A 92 -1.86 -22.81 16.65
CA ARG A 92 -1.28 -23.59 17.75
C ARG A 92 -2.33 -24.47 18.45
N ASP A 93 -3.54 -23.91 18.62
CA ASP A 93 -4.57 -24.55 19.46
C ASP A 93 -5.49 -25.49 18.64
N CYS A 94 -6.05 -25.02 17.52
CA CYS A 94 -7.01 -25.79 16.71
C CYS A 94 -6.44 -26.39 15.42
N GLN A 95 -5.17 -26.16 15.11
CA GLN A 95 -4.48 -26.66 13.90
C GLN A 95 -5.10 -26.22 12.56
N ALA A 96 -6.05 -25.28 12.57
CA ALA A 96 -6.59 -24.70 11.35
C ALA A 96 -5.50 -23.98 10.54
N LYS A 97 -5.58 -24.03 9.21
CA LYS A 97 -4.58 -23.43 8.31
C LYS A 97 -4.61 -21.89 8.40
N ILE A 98 -3.43 -21.29 8.56
CA ILE A 98 -3.21 -19.85 8.49
C ILE A 98 -2.91 -19.48 7.03
N SER A 99 -3.60 -18.48 6.49
CA SER A 99 -3.43 -18.03 5.11
C SER A 99 -1.98 -17.63 4.82
N LYS A 100 -1.46 -18.03 3.66
CA LYS A 100 -0.13 -17.62 3.16
C LYS A 100 -0.03 -16.13 2.88
N ARG A 101 -1.16 -15.43 2.82
CA ARG A 101 -1.21 -13.98 2.63
C ARG A 101 -0.48 -13.22 3.74
N TYR A 102 -0.63 -13.66 5.01
CA TYR A 102 0.02 -13.00 6.14
C TYR A 102 1.54 -12.91 5.98
N PRO A 103 2.27 -14.03 5.83
CA PRO A 103 3.71 -13.97 5.62
C PRO A 103 4.10 -13.31 4.29
N LEU A 104 3.26 -13.35 3.26
CA LEU A 104 3.51 -12.68 1.98
C LEU A 104 3.54 -11.16 2.14
N VAL A 105 2.58 -10.58 2.85
CA VAL A 105 2.54 -9.12 3.12
C VAL A 105 3.75 -8.70 3.94
N GLU A 106 4.09 -9.46 4.98
CA GLU A 106 5.25 -9.22 5.82
C GLU A 106 6.56 -9.23 5.00
N LEU A 107 6.72 -10.24 4.15
CA LEU A 107 7.89 -10.37 3.28
C LEU A 107 7.95 -9.24 2.23
N LEU A 108 6.84 -8.91 1.57
CA LEU A 108 6.79 -7.82 0.59
C LEU A 108 7.16 -6.48 1.21
N THR A 109 6.65 -6.19 2.42
CA THR A 109 6.98 -4.96 3.12
C THR A 109 8.45 -4.94 3.54
N ALA A 110 8.98 -6.06 4.04
CA ALA A 110 10.39 -6.19 4.40
C ALA A 110 11.32 -6.00 3.20
N LEU A 111 10.97 -6.60 2.04
CA LEU A 111 11.74 -6.44 0.79
C LEU A 111 11.69 -5.00 0.28
N ALA A 112 10.53 -4.34 0.32
CA ALA A 112 10.41 -2.94 -0.09
C ALA A 112 11.27 -2.02 0.78
N PHE A 113 11.30 -2.25 2.09
CA PHE A 113 12.11 -1.49 3.04
C PHE A 113 13.60 -1.76 2.84
N LEU A 114 13.98 -3.03 2.64
CA LEU A 114 15.34 -3.41 2.33
C LEU A 114 15.83 -2.72 1.05
N LEU A 115 15.06 -2.81 -0.04
CA LEU A 115 15.41 -2.20 -1.31
C LEU A 115 15.56 -0.68 -1.20
N ALA A 116 14.64 0.00 -0.51
CA ALA A 116 14.74 1.44 -0.28
C ALA A 116 16.03 1.80 0.49
N SER A 117 16.40 1.03 1.52
CA SER A 117 17.63 1.26 2.30
C SER A 117 18.91 0.98 1.52
N LEU A 118 18.87 0.08 0.54
CA LEU A 118 20.03 -0.23 -0.31
C LEU A 118 20.23 0.80 -1.44
N VAL A 119 19.14 1.30 -2.01
CA VAL A 119 19.21 2.28 -3.13
C VAL A 119 19.50 3.69 -2.63
N TRP A 120 18.97 4.07 -1.48
CA TRP A 120 19.18 5.40 -0.88
C TRP A 120 19.73 5.27 0.55
N PRO A 121 20.98 4.80 0.71
CA PRO A 121 21.55 4.59 2.03
C PRO A 121 21.61 5.95 2.79
N GLU A 122 21.24 5.90 4.06
CA GLU A 122 21.32 7.01 5.03
C GLU A 122 20.54 8.29 4.63
N SER A 123 19.59 8.19 3.69
CA SER A 123 18.81 9.32 3.24
C SER A 123 17.41 9.34 3.87
N GLY A 124 16.92 10.54 4.17
CA GLY A 124 15.52 10.73 4.57
C GLY A 124 14.53 10.30 3.46
N TRP A 125 14.98 10.30 2.20
CA TRP A 125 14.20 9.81 1.07
C TRP A 125 13.93 8.30 1.17
N ALA A 126 14.89 7.49 1.63
CA ALA A 126 14.66 6.07 1.87
C ALA A 126 13.50 5.84 2.83
N LEU A 127 13.46 6.60 3.94
CA LEU A 127 12.36 6.51 4.90
C LEU A 127 11.03 6.91 4.26
N ALA A 128 11.00 7.97 3.46
CA ALA A 128 9.81 8.38 2.73
C ALA A 128 9.30 7.28 1.78
N VAL A 129 10.21 6.66 1.00
CA VAL A 129 9.86 5.54 0.10
C VAL A 129 9.39 4.30 0.86
N MET A 130 9.93 4.01 2.05
CA MET A 130 9.42 2.94 2.93
C MET A 130 7.98 3.23 3.36
N ILE A 131 7.67 4.46 3.78
CA ILE A 131 6.31 4.89 4.15
C ILE A 131 5.37 4.77 2.95
N LEU A 132 5.78 5.26 1.78
CA LEU A 132 5.03 5.11 0.54
C LEU A 132 4.71 3.64 0.24
N SER A 133 5.73 2.78 0.33
CA SER A 133 5.58 1.34 0.07
C SER A 133 4.54 0.70 1.00
N ALA A 134 4.52 1.08 2.27
CA ALA A 134 3.53 0.60 3.23
C ALA A 134 2.10 1.03 2.84
N TRP A 135 1.90 2.30 2.45
CA TRP A 135 0.61 2.79 1.95
C TRP A 135 0.16 2.04 0.70
N LEU A 136 1.05 1.87 -0.28
CA LEU A 136 0.74 1.25 -1.55
C LEU A 136 0.47 -0.26 -1.42
N ILE A 137 1.19 -0.98 -0.56
CA ILE A 137 0.94 -2.40 -0.28
C ILE A 137 -0.45 -2.57 0.34
N ALA A 138 -0.80 -1.78 1.37
CA ALA A 138 -2.11 -1.86 1.99
C ALA A 138 -3.24 -1.53 1.00
N ALA A 139 -3.11 -0.42 0.27
CA ALA A 139 -4.07 0.02 -0.75
C ALA A 139 -4.27 -1.06 -1.83
N SER A 140 -3.17 -1.61 -2.36
CA SER A 140 -3.20 -2.63 -3.41
C SER A 140 -3.93 -3.90 -2.98
N ILE A 141 -3.71 -4.36 -1.75
CA ILE A 141 -4.33 -5.59 -1.28
C ILE A 141 -5.81 -5.38 -0.96
N ILE A 142 -6.19 -4.21 -0.43
CA ILE A 142 -7.60 -3.86 -0.24
C ILE A 142 -8.33 -3.77 -1.58
N ASP A 143 -7.69 -3.18 -2.59
CA ASP A 143 -8.27 -3.09 -3.94
C ASP A 143 -8.42 -4.47 -4.61
N LEU A 144 -7.44 -5.36 -4.44
CA LEU A 144 -7.53 -6.76 -4.90
C LEU A 144 -8.70 -7.52 -4.29
N ASP A 145 -9.02 -7.27 -3.02
CA ASP A 145 -10.07 -7.98 -2.29
C ASP A 145 -11.45 -7.38 -2.51
N HIS A 146 -11.55 -6.07 -2.56
CA HIS A 146 -12.81 -5.34 -2.49
C HIS A 146 -13.11 -4.52 -3.73
N GLN A 147 -12.16 -4.40 -4.67
CA GLN A 147 -12.24 -3.55 -5.87
C GLN A 147 -12.64 -2.11 -5.52
N TRP A 148 -12.06 -1.63 -4.45
CA TRP A 148 -12.31 -0.31 -3.90
C TRP A 148 -11.08 0.22 -3.17
N LEU A 149 -10.73 1.44 -3.45
CA LEU A 149 -9.57 2.13 -2.93
C LEU A 149 -10.04 3.19 -1.91
N PRO A 150 -9.88 2.96 -0.59
CA PRO A 150 -10.32 3.92 0.41
C PRO A 150 -9.49 5.21 0.35
N ASP A 151 -10.17 6.36 0.50
CA ASP A 151 -9.56 7.69 0.40
C ASP A 151 -8.40 7.90 1.38
N VAL A 152 -8.43 7.27 2.55
CA VAL A 152 -7.35 7.40 3.54
C VAL A 152 -6.00 6.95 3.00
N PHE A 153 -5.97 5.93 2.12
CA PHE A 153 -4.72 5.45 1.53
C PHE A 153 -4.23 6.38 0.43
N THR A 154 -5.12 6.86 -0.45
CA THR A 154 -4.76 7.83 -1.49
C THR A 154 -4.31 9.15 -0.89
N GLN A 155 -4.99 9.63 0.16
CA GLN A 155 -4.59 10.81 0.94
C GLN A 155 -3.26 10.58 1.67
N GLY A 156 -3.06 9.39 2.25
CA GLY A 156 -1.78 9.03 2.88
C GLY A 156 -0.61 9.12 1.90
N VAL A 157 -0.78 8.58 0.69
CA VAL A 157 0.21 8.68 -0.39
C VAL A 157 0.44 10.15 -0.77
N LEU A 158 -0.63 10.93 -0.98
CA LEU A 158 -0.56 12.33 -1.38
C LEU A 158 0.21 13.17 -0.36
N TRP A 159 -0.25 13.16 0.89
CA TRP A 159 0.31 14.03 1.92
C TRP A 159 1.75 13.65 2.29
N THR A 160 2.07 12.35 2.34
CA THR A 160 3.46 11.93 2.62
C THR A 160 4.42 12.34 1.50
N GLY A 161 3.98 12.34 0.22
CA GLY A 161 4.79 12.84 -0.90
C GLY A 161 5.02 14.37 -0.81
N LEU A 162 3.95 15.14 -0.57
CA LEU A 162 4.06 16.59 -0.41
C LEU A 162 4.93 16.99 0.80
N ILE A 163 4.79 16.27 1.93
CA ILE A 163 5.61 16.51 3.13
C ILE A 163 7.08 16.17 2.83
N ALA A 164 7.36 15.07 2.12
CA ALA A 164 8.73 14.74 1.73
C ALA A 164 9.37 15.79 0.85
N ALA A 165 8.63 16.37 -0.10
CA ALA A 165 9.10 17.46 -0.95
C ALA A 165 9.28 18.77 -0.16
N TRP A 166 8.33 19.10 0.72
CA TRP A 166 8.43 20.27 1.58
C TRP A 166 9.61 20.21 2.55
N ALA A 167 9.85 19.03 3.15
CA ALA A 167 10.97 18.77 4.06
C ALA A 167 12.32 18.62 3.34
N GLN A 168 12.36 18.77 2.01
CA GLN A 168 13.56 18.58 1.17
C GLN A 168 14.20 17.19 1.30
N LEU A 169 13.39 16.19 1.62
CA LEU A 169 13.80 14.78 1.63
C LEU A 169 13.72 14.17 0.23
N SER A 170 12.77 14.66 -0.60
CA SER A 170 12.55 14.25 -1.97
C SER A 170 13.56 14.91 -2.94
N PRO A 171 13.95 14.24 -4.04
CA PRO A 171 14.68 14.87 -5.12
C PRO A 171 13.83 15.91 -5.89
N LEU A 172 12.51 15.92 -5.72
CA LEU A 172 11.60 16.87 -6.33
C LEU A 172 11.49 18.15 -5.49
N THR A 173 11.31 19.29 -6.17
CA THR A 173 10.87 20.50 -5.51
C THR A 173 9.40 20.41 -5.09
N LEU A 174 8.98 21.19 -4.10
CA LEU A 174 7.58 21.26 -3.71
C LEU A 174 6.68 21.69 -4.89
N GLN A 175 7.19 22.57 -5.76
CA GLN A 175 6.48 23.01 -6.96
C GLN A 175 6.26 21.86 -7.93
N ASP A 176 7.28 21.01 -8.18
CA ASP A 176 7.14 19.84 -9.03
C ASP A 176 6.20 18.80 -8.44
N ALA A 177 6.24 18.60 -7.13
CA ALA A 177 5.32 17.70 -6.45
C ALA A 177 3.87 18.15 -6.58
N VAL A 178 3.58 19.43 -6.34
CA VAL A 178 2.23 20.01 -6.49
C VAL A 178 1.77 19.98 -7.94
N THR A 179 2.62 20.36 -8.90
CA THR A 179 2.28 20.32 -10.33
C THR A 179 2.06 18.88 -10.79
N GLY A 180 2.82 17.91 -10.27
CA GLY A 180 2.59 16.48 -10.50
C GLY A 180 1.20 16.02 -10.07
N VAL A 181 0.75 16.43 -8.88
CA VAL A 181 -0.61 16.16 -8.39
C VAL A 181 -1.66 16.74 -9.32
N LEU A 182 -1.52 18.01 -9.69
CA LEU A 182 -2.50 18.69 -10.56
C LEU A 182 -2.58 18.05 -11.94
N VAL A 183 -1.44 17.79 -12.58
CA VAL A 183 -1.37 17.14 -13.89
C VAL A 183 -1.95 15.73 -13.81
N GLY A 184 -1.59 14.95 -12.78
CA GLY A 184 -2.10 13.60 -12.59
C GLY A 184 -3.62 13.59 -12.41
N PHE A 185 -4.14 14.48 -11.57
CA PHE A 185 -5.59 14.59 -11.35
C PHE A 185 -6.33 14.98 -12.63
N ILE A 186 -5.91 16.06 -13.29
CA ILE A 186 -6.57 16.57 -14.51
C ILE A 186 -6.56 15.50 -15.61
N THR A 187 -5.42 14.82 -15.81
CA THR A 187 -5.27 13.80 -16.86
C THR A 187 -6.21 12.62 -16.62
N PHE A 188 -6.18 12.00 -15.43
CA PHE A 188 -7.02 10.82 -15.17
C PHE A 188 -8.48 11.17 -14.96
N TYR A 189 -8.79 12.34 -14.41
CA TYR A 189 -10.17 12.81 -14.31
C TYR A 189 -10.76 13.08 -15.69
N SER A 190 -10.02 13.74 -16.59
CA SER A 190 -10.46 13.95 -17.97
C SER A 190 -10.64 12.62 -18.72
N LEU A 191 -9.72 11.66 -18.53
CA LEU A 191 -9.83 10.32 -19.12
C LEU A 191 -11.09 9.60 -18.61
N ARG A 192 -11.35 9.64 -17.29
CA ARG A 192 -12.57 9.08 -16.69
C ARG A 192 -13.82 9.71 -17.31
N TRP A 193 -13.87 11.03 -17.43
CA TRP A 193 -15.01 11.76 -17.98
C TRP A 193 -15.25 11.42 -19.45
N ILE A 194 -14.20 11.45 -20.28
CA ILE A 194 -14.27 11.10 -21.71
C ILE A 194 -14.70 9.64 -21.87
N ALA A 195 -14.10 8.71 -21.15
CA ALA A 195 -14.44 7.30 -21.20
C ALA A 195 -15.89 7.06 -20.75
N GLY A 196 -16.37 7.77 -19.74
CA GLY A 196 -17.76 7.73 -19.29
C GLY A 196 -18.76 8.13 -20.39
N ILE A 197 -18.47 9.19 -21.15
CA ILE A 197 -19.29 9.64 -22.27
C ILE A 197 -19.27 8.63 -23.42
N VAL A 198 -18.07 8.17 -23.81
CA VAL A 198 -17.89 7.29 -24.98
C VAL A 198 -18.46 5.90 -24.71
N LEU A 199 -18.16 5.32 -23.55
CA LEU A 199 -18.54 3.95 -23.19
C LEU A 199 -19.91 3.86 -22.50
N ARG A 200 -20.51 5.00 -22.12
CA ARG A 200 -21.78 5.10 -21.37
C ARG A 200 -21.78 4.25 -20.09
N LYS A 201 -20.63 4.05 -19.49
CA LYS A 201 -20.43 3.34 -18.21
C LYS A 201 -19.20 3.88 -17.50
N GLU A 202 -19.14 3.70 -16.19
CA GLU A 202 -17.93 4.05 -15.44
C GLU A 202 -16.78 3.12 -15.84
N ALA A 203 -15.77 3.68 -16.52
CA ALA A 203 -14.63 2.93 -17.01
C ALA A 203 -13.42 2.98 -16.05
N LEU A 204 -13.35 4.00 -15.18
CA LEU A 204 -12.25 4.22 -14.25
C LEU A 204 -12.80 4.63 -12.89
N GLY A 205 -12.34 4.00 -11.82
CA GLY A 205 -12.70 4.33 -10.44
C GLY A 205 -12.18 5.71 -10.02
N MET A 206 -12.92 6.41 -9.16
CA MET A 206 -12.43 7.69 -8.60
C MET A 206 -11.20 7.48 -7.72
N GLY A 207 -11.10 6.35 -7.03
CA GLY A 207 -9.91 5.98 -6.25
C GLY A 207 -8.64 5.89 -7.09
N ASP A 208 -8.74 5.36 -8.33
CA ASP A 208 -7.60 5.28 -9.25
C ASP A 208 -7.15 6.68 -9.72
N VAL A 209 -8.11 7.59 -9.95
CA VAL A 209 -7.82 9.00 -10.28
C VAL A 209 -7.05 9.65 -9.14
N LEU A 210 -7.52 9.48 -7.91
CA LEU A 210 -6.89 10.04 -6.72
C LEU A 210 -5.51 9.41 -6.45
N LEU A 211 -5.36 8.10 -6.63
CA LEU A 211 -4.08 7.42 -6.47
C LEU A 211 -3.05 7.89 -7.51
N PHE A 212 -3.46 8.01 -8.79
CA PHE A 212 -2.56 8.50 -9.83
C PHE A 212 -2.13 9.94 -9.58
N ALA A 213 -3.06 10.80 -9.15
CA ALA A 213 -2.74 12.16 -8.73
C ALA A 213 -1.76 12.17 -7.53
N ALA A 214 -2.02 11.33 -6.53
CA ALA A 214 -1.17 11.19 -5.36
C ALA A 214 0.26 10.73 -5.71
N LEU A 215 0.41 9.80 -6.65
CA LEU A 215 1.71 9.38 -7.17
C LEU A 215 2.45 10.52 -7.87
N GLY A 216 1.74 11.49 -8.44
CA GLY A 216 2.31 12.70 -9.01
C GLY A 216 3.16 13.49 -8.01
N SER A 217 2.82 13.49 -6.71
CA SER A 217 3.63 14.14 -5.67
C SER A 217 5.00 13.47 -5.44
N TRP A 218 5.17 12.22 -5.90
CA TRP A 218 6.38 11.41 -5.72
C TRP A 218 7.27 11.38 -6.95
N VAL A 219 6.68 11.41 -8.15
CA VAL A 219 7.42 11.25 -9.40
C VAL A 219 7.52 12.54 -10.21
N GLY A 220 6.73 13.57 -9.87
CA GLY A 220 6.62 14.82 -10.64
C GLY A 220 5.84 14.67 -11.95
N PRO A 221 5.52 15.80 -12.61
CA PRO A 221 4.64 15.80 -13.79
C PRO A 221 5.24 15.08 -15.00
N LEU A 222 6.57 15.17 -15.21
CA LEU A 222 7.24 14.61 -16.37
C LEU A 222 7.33 13.08 -16.36
N SER A 223 7.30 12.47 -15.19
CA SER A 223 7.42 11.01 -15.05
C SER A 223 6.07 10.30 -14.90
N LEU A 224 4.95 11.03 -14.78
CA LEU A 224 3.61 10.45 -14.75
C LEU A 224 3.28 9.55 -15.95
N PRO A 225 3.70 9.87 -17.20
CA PRO A 225 3.51 8.97 -18.33
C PRO A 225 4.15 7.59 -18.13
N ASN A 226 5.30 7.51 -17.45
CA ASN A 226 5.95 6.23 -17.14
C ASN A 226 5.10 5.41 -16.19
N VAL A 227 4.53 6.05 -15.14
CA VAL A 227 3.59 5.40 -14.21
C VAL A 227 2.40 4.83 -14.96
N ALA A 228 1.77 5.63 -15.83
CA ALA A 228 0.62 5.21 -16.61
C ALA A 228 0.95 4.05 -17.56
N LEU A 229 2.11 4.11 -18.24
CA LEU A 229 2.58 3.06 -19.15
C LEU A 229 2.80 1.75 -18.42
N ILE A 230 3.57 1.76 -17.32
CA ILE A 230 3.85 0.55 -16.54
C ILE A 230 2.56 -0.02 -15.95
N ALA A 231 1.70 0.83 -15.40
CA ALA A 231 0.40 0.41 -14.84
C ALA A 231 -0.49 -0.23 -15.92
N SER A 232 -0.54 0.34 -17.12
CA SER A 232 -1.32 -0.19 -18.24
C SER A 232 -0.79 -1.54 -18.72
N CYS A 233 0.53 -1.68 -18.84
CA CYS A 233 1.17 -2.95 -19.19
C CYS A 233 0.87 -4.04 -18.13
N CYS A 234 1.04 -3.71 -16.85
CA CYS A 234 0.71 -4.63 -15.75
C CYS A 234 -0.77 -5.02 -15.76
N GLY A 235 -1.67 -4.06 -15.96
CA GLY A 235 -3.11 -4.30 -16.06
C GLY A 235 -3.47 -5.23 -17.23
N LEU A 236 -2.87 -5.02 -18.40
CA LEU A 236 -3.07 -5.87 -19.56
C LEU A 236 -2.58 -7.30 -19.32
N ILE A 237 -1.38 -7.46 -18.75
CA ILE A 237 -0.83 -8.76 -18.38
C ILE A 237 -1.75 -9.48 -17.40
N TYR A 238 -2.21 -8.77 -16.37
CA TYR A 238 -3.14 -9.32 -15.38
C TYR A 238 -4.48 -9.75 -16.02
N ALA A 239 -5.04 -8.95 -16.93
CA ALA A 239 -6.28 -9.27 -17.63
C ALA A 239 -6.13 -10.55 -18.50
N VAL A 240 -5.00 -10.69 -19.21
CA VAL A 240 -4.71 -11.87 -20.03
C VAL A 240 -4.54 -13.13 -19.18
N ILE A 241 -3.76 -13.05 -18.08
CA ILE A 241 -3.52 -14.20 -17.20
C ILE A 241 -4.79 -14.67 -16.52
N THR A 242 -5.62 -13.73 -16.01
CA THR A 242 -6.84 -14.07 -15.26
C THR A 242 -8.03 -14.39 -16.17
N LYS A 243 -7.91 -14.22 -17.49
CA LYS A 243 -8.98 -14.36 -18.48
C LYS A 243 -10.23 -13.54 -18.15
N ARG A 244 -10.06 -12.45 -17.40
CA ARG A 244 -11.15 -11.55 -16.96
C ARG A 244 -11.39 -10.44 -18.00
N GLY A 245 -11.72 -10.80 -19.21
CA GLY A 245 -11.92 -9.82 -20.30
C GLY A 245 -13.14 -8.90 -20.18
N SER A 246 -14.06 -9.15 -19.25
CA SER A 246 -15.31 -8.38 -19.11
C SER A 246 -15.64 -7.96 -17.67
N THR A 247 -14.82 -8.30 -16.69
CA THR A 247 -15.03 -7.95 -15.28
C THR A 247 -14.18 -6.75 -14.87
N THR A 248 -14.60 -6.03 -13.83
CA THR A 248 -13.83 -4.92 -13.25
C THR A 248 -12.43 -5.39 -12.83
N LEU A 249 -11.41 -4.65 -13.25
CA LEU A 249 -10.01 -4.93 -12.97
C LEU A 249 -9.56 -4.08 -11.78
N PRO A 250 -8.97 -4.65 -10.72
CA PRO A 250 -8.36 -3.85 -9.66
C PRO A 250 -7.13 -3.14 -10.24
N PHE A 251 -7.25 -1.84 -10.54
CA PHE A 251 -6.20 -1.07 -11.20
C PHE A 251 -5.22 -0.44 -10.20
N GLY A 252 -5.61 -0.29 -8.93
CA GLY A 252 -4.78 0.24 -7.85
C GLY A 252 -3.41 -0.46 -7.69
N PRO A 253 -3.34 -1.81 -7.69
CA PRO A 253 -2.07 -2.55 -7.65
C PRO A 253 -1.15 -2.24 -8.83
N CYS A 254 -1.73 -2.06 -10.05
CA CYS A 254 -0.97 -1.73 -11.24
C CYS A 254 -0.38 -0.31 -11.16
N LEU A 255 -1.17 0.65 -10.68
CA LEU A 255 -0.71 2.02 -10.42
C LEU A 255 0.37 2.05 -9.34
N SER A 256 0.20 1.29 -8.28
CA SER A 256 1.17 1.18 -7.19
C SER A 256 2.52 0.65 -7.69
N LEU A 257 2.51 -0.40 -8.51
CA LEU A 257 3.71 -0.93 -9.16
C LEU A 257 4.33 0.08 -10.13
N GLY A 258 3.51 0.77 -10.93
CA GLY A 258 3.97 1.81 -11.83
C GLY A 258 4.65 2.96 -11.10
N GLY A 259 4.06 3.42 -9.98
CA GLY A 259 4.64 4.47 -9.14
C GLY A 259 5.98 4.08 -8.53
N ILE A 260 6.03 2.93 -7.86
CA ILE A 260 7.28 2.44 -7.26
C ILE A 260 8.35 2.20 -8.33
N ALA A 261 8.03 1.53 -9.43
CA ALA A 261 8.98 1.28 -10.51
C ALA A 261 9.54 2.59 -11.08
N THR A 262 8.70 3.62 -11.28
CA THR A 262 9.15 4.93 -11.78
C THR A 262 10.10 5.61 -10.82
N ILE A 263 9.85 5.56 -9.51
CA ILE A 263 10.76 6.12 -8.48
C ILE A 263 12.14 5.43 -8.53
N TYR A 264 12.17 4.11 -8.65
CA TYR A 264 13.42 3.37 -8.75
C TYR A 264 14.14 3.61 -10.08
N LEU A 265 13.41 3.78 -11.19
CA LEU A 265 13.98 4.16 -12.49
C LEU A 265 14.64 5.55 -12.43
N GLN A 266 14.02 6.53 -11.74
CA GLN A 266 14.61 7.85 -11.54
C GLN A 266 15.90 7.82 -10.71
N ALA A 267 16.12 6.79 -9.89
CA ALA A 267 17.36 6.63 -9.14
C ALA A 267 18.52 6.06 -9.98
N LEU A 268 18.21 5.45 -11.16
CA LEU A 268 19.20 4.85 -12.04
C LEU A 268 19.71 5.82 -13.12
N PHE A 269 18.95 6.90 -13.38
CA PHE A 269 19.25 7.91 -14.41
C PHE A 269 19.29 9.31 -13.80
#